data_ebfc225e4c36e41a41d68f4712b19294
#
_entry.id   ebfc225e4c36e41a41d68f4712b19294
#
_cell.length_a   1.000
_cell.length_b   1.000
_cell.length_c   1.000
_cell.angle_alpha   90.00
_cell.angle_beta   90.00
_cell.angle_gamma   90.00
#
_symmetry.space_group_name_H-M   'P 1'
#
loop_
_entity.id
_entity.type
_entity.pdbx_description
1 polymer ?
#
loop_
_entity_poly.entity_id
_entity_poly.type
_entity_poly.pdbx_seq_one_letter_code
_entity_poly.pdbx_strand_id
1 'polypeptide(L)'
;LIEIGTNGLRLSPIHQILVEKCIAGWKEIEYEVMRDHKGNVITVCNMENLDPVGVHTGDSIVVAPSQTLSDKEYQMLRTAALDIITELGIEGGCNCQFALNPESFEYSVIEVNPRVSRSSALASKATGYPIAKVTTKIALGYTLDEIKNDITGKTCACFEPTLDYVVVKLPKWPFDKFVNASRKLGTQMKATGEVMSIAPSFEQAIMKAVRGAEIGLDTLNNKALNGVDIKQKLHDQDDIRLFTVFKALKEGVSIAEIHEITMIDEWF
;
A
#
# COMPACT_ATOMS: atom_id res chain seq x y z
N LEU A 1 -4.86 -4.51 -24.00
CA LEU A 1 -5.06 -3.15 -24.47
C LEU A 1 -6.41 -2.99 -25.20
N ILE A 2 -6.71 -3.81 -26.23
CA ILE A 2 -7.93 -3.70 -27.05
C ILE A 2 -9.19 -3.79 -26.16
N GLU A 3 -9.32 -4.81 -25.34
CA GLU A 3 -10.49 -5.03 -24.48
C GLU A 3 -10.72 -3.85 -23.51
N ILE A 4 -9.68 -3.46 -22.76
CA ILE A 4 -9.77 -2.37 -21.78
C ILE A 4 -10.02 -1.04 -22.49
N GLY A 5 -9.32 -0.77 -23.60
CA GLY A 5 -9.49 0.44 -24.39
C GLY A 5 -10.89 0.58 -24.98
N THR A 6 -11.45 -0.51 -25.56
CA THR A 6 -12.80 -0.53 -26.10
C THR A 6 -13.84 -0.27 -25.00
N ASN A 7 -13.70 -0.90 -23.84
CA ASN A 7 -14.58 -0.65 -22.70
C ASN A 7 -14.47 0.80 -22.19
N GLY A 8 -13.24 1.31 -22.07
CA GLY A 8 -13.00 2.69 -21.65
C GLY A 8 -13.66 3.70 -22.59
N LEU A 9 -13.46 3.57 -23.89
CA LEU A 9 -14.10 4.43 -24.91
C LEU A 9 -15.62 4.37 -24.83
N ARG A 10 -16.20 3.18 -24.59
CA ARG A 10 -17.65 2.99 -24.49
C ARG A 10 -18.23 3.63 -23.23
N LEU A 11 -17.53 3.53 -22.10
CA LEU A 11 -18.02 4.00 -20.80
C LEU A 11 -17.69 5.47 -20.53
N SER A 12 -16.66 6.03 -21.19
CA SER A 12 -16.29 7.43 -21.05
C SER A 12 -17.39 8.35 -21.59
N PRO A 13 -17.87 9.33 -20.81
CA PRO A 13 -18.88 10.29 -21.27
C PRO A 13 -18.45 11.12 -22.49
N ILE A 14 -17.14 11.28 -22.67
CA ILE A 14 -16.54 12.03 -23.77
C ILE A 14 -15.88 11.12 -24.82
N HIS A 15 -16.04 9.80 -24.69
CA HIS A 15 -15.48 8.79 -25.59
C HIS A 15 -13.97 8.92 -25.81
N GLN A 16 -13.24 9.25 -24.73
CA GLN A 16 -11.78 9.38 -24.70
C GLN A 16 -11.19 8.49 -23.60
N ILE A 17 -9.97 8.03 -23.83
CA ILE A 17 -9.17 7.28 -22.87
C ILE A 17 -7.77 7.87 -22.80
N LEU A 18 -7.13 7.78 -21.64
CA LEU A 18 -5.71 8.05 -21.45
C LEU A 18 -4.93 6.76 -21.68
N VAL A 19 -3.84 6.84 -22.44
CA VAL A 19 -2.91 5.73 -22.65
C VAL A 19 -1.54 6.17 -22.14
N GLU A 20 -1.02 5.43 -21.17
CA GLU A 20 0.25 5.73 -20.50
C GLU A 20 1.26 4.61 -20.66
N LYS A 21 2.55 4.89 -20.37
CA LYS A 21 3.59 3.87 -20.29
C LYS A 21 3.25 2.86 -19.20
N CYS A 22 3.35 1.57 -19.52
CA CYS A 22 3.18 0.51 -18.52
C CYS A 22 4.41 0.44 -17.61
N ILE A 23 4.19 0.54 -16.32
CA ILE A 23 5.20 0.43 -15.26
C ILE A 23 4.90 -0.75 -14.32
N ALA A 24 4.17 -1.76 -14.82
CA ALA A 24 3.90 -2.98 -14.08
C ALA A 24 5.23 -3.63 -13.63
N GLY A 25 5.25 -4.15 -12.41
CA GLY A 25 6.44 -4.74 -11.81
C GLY A 25 7.31 -3.77 -11.01
N TRP A 26 7.07 -2.45 -11.09
CA TRP A 26 7.75 -1.49 -10.21
C TRP A 26 7.21 -1.59 -8.79
N LYS A 27 8.02 -1.20 -7.79
CA LYS A 27 7.58 -1.13 -6.38
C LYS A 27 6.51 -0.05 -6.23
N GLU A 28 5.49 -0.32 -5.47
CA GLU A 28 4.47 0.69 -5.12
C GLU A 28 4.69 1.18 -3.69
N ILE A 29 4.95 2.48 -3.56
CA ILE A 29 5.30 3.14 -2.30
C ILE A 29 4.31 4.27 -2.04
N GLU A 30 3.82 4.35 -0.82
CA GLU A 30 2.88 5.39 -0.39
C GLU A 30 3.48 6.26 0.70
N TYR A 31 3.16 7.55 0.65
CA TYR A 31 3.44 8.52 1.71
C TYR A 31 2.14 9.21 2.15
N GLU A 32 1.85 9.14 3.42
CA GLU A 32 0.85 10.00 4.05
C GLU A 32 1.56 11.25 4.54
N VAL A 33 1.23 12.39 3.97
CA VAL A 33 1.83 13.70 4.27
C VAL A 33 0.78 14.67 4.77
N MET A 34 1.22 15.70 5.48
CA MET A 34 0.35 16.72 6.03
C MET A 34 1.00 18.09 5.93
N ARG A 35 0.20 19.11 5.59
CA ARG A 35 0.64 20.47 5.45
C ARG A 35 -0.39 21.45 6.02
N ASP A 36 0.07 22.55 6.62
CA ASP A 36 -0.79 23.66 7.04
C ASP A 36 -0.63 24.91 6.14
N HIS A 37 -1.44 25.93 6.38
CA HIS A 37 -1.46 27.15 5.60
C HIS A 37 -0.19 28.00 5.72
N LYS A 38 0.62 27.81 6.77
CA LYS A 38 1.92 28.48 6.94
C LYS A 38 3.08 27.74 6.24
N GLY A 39 2.79 26.61 5.62
CA GLY A 39 3.78 25.82 4.91
C GLY A 39 4.58 24.87 5.79
N ASN A 40 4.19 24.66 7.05
CA ASN A 40 4.73 23.53 7.81
C ASN A 40 4.25 22.23 7.16
N VAL A 41 5.18 21.34 6.86
CA VAL A 41 4.89 20.08 6.17
C VAL A 41 5.64 18.93 6.81
N ILE A 42 4.97 17.79 6.94
CA ILE A 42 5.53 16.57 7.53
C ILE A 42 5.11 15.32 6.76
N THR A 43 5.90 14.27 6.91
CA THR A 43 5.52 12.90 6.57
C THR A 43 4.99 12.19 7.80
N VAL A 44 3.76 11.69 7.74
CA VAL A 44 3.15 10.96 8.86
C VAL A 44 3.50 9.49 8.82
N CYS A 45 3.49 8.89 7.64
CA CYS A 45 3.76 7.47 7.45
C CYS A 45 4.25 7.20 6.04
N ASN A 46 5.20 6.29 5.93
CA ASN A 46 5.61 5.66 4.69
C ASN A 46 5.15 4.21 4.69
N MET A 47 4.68 3.72 3.55
CA MET A 47 4.15 2.37 3.38
C MET A 47 4.61 1.78 2.05
N GLU A 48 4.70 0.47 2.01
CA GLU A 48 5.11 -0.28 0.83
C GLU A 48 4.14 -1.42 0.55
N ASN A 49 3.77 -1.61 -0.71
CA ASN A 49 2.96 -2.72 -1.14
C ASN A 49 3.84 -3.96 -1.41
N LEU A 50 3.44 -5.12 -0.90
CA LEU A 50 4.08 -6.39 -1.23
C LEU A 50 3.89 -6.73 -2.70
N ASP A 51 2.70 -6.51 -3.23
CA ASP A 51 2.44 -6.67 -4.66
C ASP A 51 3.00 -5.47 -5.43
N PRO A 52 3.68 -5.71 -6.58
CA PRO A 52 4.17 -4.64 -7.43
C PRO A 52 3.01 -3.87 -8.08
N VAL A 53 3.34 -2.73 -8.70
CA VAL A 53 2.39 -1.94 -9.52
C VAL A 53 1.66 -2.83 -10.51
N GLY A 54 0.33 -2.68 -10.54
CA GLY A 54 -0.59 -3.50 -11.34
C GLY A 54 -1.68 -4.17 -10.51
N VAL A 55 -1.52 -4.23 -9.17
CA VAL A 55 -2.57 -4.55 -8.19
C VAL A 55 -3.00 -3.25 -7.51
N HIS A 56 -4.31 -3.00 -7.44
CA HIS A 56 -4.81 -1.83 -6.70
C HIS A 56 -4.35 -1.88 -5.24
N THR A 57 -3.86 -0.75 -4.71
CA THR A 57 -3.35 -0.69 -3.32
C THR A 57 -4.34 -1.19 -2.26
N GLY A 58 -5.66 -1.02 -2.51
CA GLY A 58 -6.72 -1.58 -1.65
C GLY A 58 -6.76 -3.11 -1.62
N ASP A 59 -6.26 -3.78 -2.66
CA ASP A 59 -6.16 -5.23 -2.80
C ASP A 59 -4.77 -5.77 -2.47
N SER A 60 -3.79 -4.91 -2.26
CA SER A 60 -2.42 -5.31 -1.93
C SER A 60 -2.23 -5.50 -0.42
N ILE A 61 -1.30 -6.40 -0.07
CA ILE A 61 -0.75 -6.46 1.28
C ILE A 61 0.19 -5.27 1.43
N VAL A 62 0.00 -4.46 2.48
CA VAL A 62 0.79 -3.25 2.71
C VAL A 62 1.55 -3.37 4.01
N VAL A 63 2.80 -2.96 4.00
CA VAL A 63 3.68 -2.93 5.16
C VAL A 63 4.09 -1.50 5.50
N ALA A 64 4.12 -1.16 6.77
CA ALA A 64 4.63 0.10 7.30
C ALA A 64 5.59 -0.17 8.48
N PRO A 65 6.74 0.51 8.52
CA PRO A 65 7.33 1.31 7.42
C PRO A 65 7.74 0.44 6.23
N SER A 66 8.11 1.06 5.09
CA SER A 66 8.68 0.31 3.95
C SER A 66 9.92 -0.47 4.39
N GLN A 67 10.08 -1.68 3.87
CA GLN A 67 11.11 -2.63 4.30
C GLN A 67 12.25 -2.74 3.31
N THR A 68 12.02 -2.44 2.03
CA THR A 68 12.95 -2.70 0.93
C THR A 68 13.63 -1.45 0.36
N LEU A 69 13.27 -0.26 0.88
CA LEU A 69 13.89 0.99 0.43
C LEU A 69 15.25 1.22 1.10
N SER A 70 16.23 1.62 0.33
CA SER A 70 17.42 2.27 0.86
C SER A 70 17.07 3.66 1.43
N ASP A 71 17.90 4.20 2.34
CA ASP A 71 17.70 5.54 2.87
C ASP A 71 17.61 6.61 1.76
N LYS A 72 18.42 6.46 0.71
CA LYS A 72 18.40 7.39 -0.43
C LYS A 72 17.07 7.38 -1.17
N GLU A 73 16.50 6.20 -1.43
CA GLU A 73 15.18 6.07 -2.07
C GLU A 73 14.07 6.61 -1.17
N TYR A 74 14.13 6.27 0.11
CA TYR A 74 13.19 6.79 1.10
C TYR A 74 13.19 8.32 1.13
N GLN A 75 14.37 8.96 1.26
CA GLN A 75 14.47 10.42 1.31
C GLN A 75 14.08 11.08 -0.01
N MET A 76 14.41 10.49 -1.14
CA MET A 76 14.04 10.98 -2.46
C MET A 76 12.51 11.03 -2.61
N LEU A 77 11.81 9.94 -2.32
CA LEU A 77 10.35 9.87 -2.43
C LEU A 77 9.65 10.71 -1.37
N ARG A 78 10.22 10.76 -0.15
CA ARG A 78 9.76 11.67 0.91
C ARG A 78 9.80 13.12 0.46
N THR A 79 10.91 13.57 -0.08
CA THR A 79 11.07 14.94 -0.59
C THR A 79 10.07 15.21 -1.70
N ALA A 80 9.94 14.30 -2.67
CA ALA A 80 8.95 14.43 -3.74
C ALA A 80 7.51 14.56 -3.20
N ALA A 81 7.13 13.80 -2.19
CA ALA A 81 5.80 13.88 -1.59
C ALA A 81 5.56 15.24 -0.88
N LEU A 82 6.58 15.76 -0.17
CA LEU A 82 6.50 17.07 0.48
C LEU A 82 6.46 18.23 -0.53
N ASP A 83 7.22 18.13 -1.62
CA ASP A 83 7.21 19.11 -2.71
C ASP A 83 5.85 19.12 -3.41
N ILE A 84 5.28 17.97 -3.73
CA ILE A 84 3.97 17.83 -4.37
C ILE A 84 2.88 18.51 -3.54
N ILE A 85 2.77 18.20 -2.24
CA ILE A 85 1.72 18.78 -1.39
C ILE A 85 1.91 20.30 -1.24
N THR A 86 3.16 20.76 -1.28
CA THR A 86 3.51 22.17 -1.17
C THR A 86 3.15 22.91 -2.45
N GLU A 87 3.58 22.43 -3.63
CA GLU A 87 3.30 23.05 -4.93
C GLU A 87 1.80 23.07 -5.26
N LEU A 88 1.07 22.03 -4.87
CA LEU A 88 -0.39 22.00 -5.03
C LEU A 88 -1.14 22.86 -4.02
N GLY A 89 -0.45 23.41 -3.01
CA GLY A 89 -1.06 24.26 -1.98
C GLY A 89 -2.08 23.51 -1.11
N ILE A 90 -1.96 22.19 -0.99
CA ILE A 90 -2.91 21.38 -0.22
C ILE A 90 -2.74 21.68 1.27
N GLU A 91 -3.85 21.89 1.98
CA GLU A 91 -3.92 22.03 3.43
C GLU A 91 -4.63 20.83 4.06
N GLY A 92 -4.01 20.23 5.09
CA GLY A 92 -4.46 19.02 5.72
C GLY A 92 -3.70 17.78 5.23
N GLY A 93 -4.35 16.62 5.31
CA GLY A 93 -3.75 15.33 4.94
C GLY A 93 -3.84 15.04 3.45
N CYS A 94 -2.80 14.41 2.92
CA CYS A 94 -2.71 13.96 1.53
C CYS A 94 -1.97 12.63 1.44
N ASN A 95 -2.45 11.75 0.58
CA ASN A 95 -1.76 10.51 0.22
C ASN A 95 -1.09 10.70 -1.14
N CYS A 96 0.20 10.38 -1.21
CA CYS A 96 0.98 10.35 -2.45
C CYS A 96 1.41 8.93 -2.75
N GLN A 97 1.11 8.42 -3.94
CA GLN A 97 1.47 7.08 -4.39
C GLN A 97 2.51 7.17 -5.50
N PHE A 98 3.57 6.39 -5.34
CA PHE A 98 4.71 6.34 -6.23
C PHE A 98 4.95 4.93 -6.75
N ALA A 99 5.35 4.83 -8.01
CA ALA A 99 6.02 3.66 -8.54
C ALA A 99 7.52 3.92 -8.56
N LEU A 100 8.30 3.04 -7.96
CA LEU A 100 9.76 3.10 -7.96
C LEU A 100 10.32 1.94 -8.78
N ASN A 101 11.18 2.26 -9.75
CA ASN A 101 11.90 1.25 -10.52
C ASN A 101 12.85 0.46 -9.58
N PRO A 102 12.72 -0.89 -9.48
CA PRO A 102 13.54 -1.67 -8.56
C PRO A 102 15.03 -1.69 -8.91
N GLU A 103 15.41 -1.34 -10.16
CA GLU A 103 16.78 -1.36 -10.65
C GLU A 103 17.43 0.02 -10.74
N SER A 104 16.70 1.10 -10.43
CA SER A 104 17.20 2.47 -10.55
C SER A 104 16.48 3.42 -9.60
N PHE A 105 16.92 4.69 -9.60
CA PHE A 105 16.21 5.76 -8.87
C PHE A 105 15.09 6.42 -9.69
N GLU A 106 14.71 5.83 -10.84
CA GLU A 106 13.58 6.34 -11.62
C GLU A 106 12.28 6.06 -10.86
N TYR A 107 11.45 7.06 -10.73
CA TYR A 107 10.13 6.91 -10.14
C TYR A 107 9.06 7.66 -10.94
N SER A 108 7.82 7.24 -10.76
CA SER A 108 6.64 7.90 -11.31
C SER A 108 5.63 8.16 -10.21
N VAL A 109 4.95 9.30 -10.27
CA VAL A 109 3.79 9.56 -9.41
C VAL A 109 2.60 8.83 -10.02
N ILE A 110 1.98 7.92 -9.25
CA ILE A 110 0.79 7.19 -9.69
C ILE A 110 -0.43 8.08 -9.50
N GLU A 111 -0.64 8.55 -8.27
CA GLU A 111 -1.73 9.48 -7.95
C GLU A 111 -1.45 10.26 -6.66
N VAL A 112 -2.15 11.39 -6.55
CA VAL A 112 -2.16 12.24 -5.35
C VAL A 112 -3.59 12.40 -4.90
N ASN A 113 -3.86 12.02 -3.65
CA ASN A 113 -5.19 12.07 -3.04
C ASN A 113 -5.24 13.15 -1.96
N PRO A 114 -5.67 14.41 -2.27
CA PRO A 114 -5.68 15.54 -1.34
C PRO A 114 -6.86 15.44 -0.35
N ARG A 115 -6.96 14.35 0.35
CA ARG A 115 -8.02 14.03 1.29
C ARG A 115 -7.59 12.94 2.26
N VAL A 116 -8.25 12.86 3.40
CA VAL A 116 -8.16 11.68 4.28
C VAL A 116 -8.78 10.47 3.56
N SER A 117 -8.09 9.36 3.58
CA SER A 117 -8.42 8.14 2.84
C SER A 117 -8.38 6.89 3.75
N ARG A 118 -8.52 5.70 3.16
CA ARG A 118 -8.32 4.43 3.88
C ARG A 118 -6.88 4.26 4.34
N SER A 119 -5.91 4.62 3.49
CA SER A 119 -4.49 4.60 3.86
C SER A 119 -4.19 5.56 5.00
N SER A 120 -4.83 6.73 5.05
CA SER A 120 -4.73 7.65 6.20
C SER A 120 -5.24 7.03 7.49
N ALA A 121 -6.31 6.24 7.44
CA ALA A 121 -6.82 5.52 8.60
C ALA A 121 -5.85 4.42 9.05
N LEU A 122 -5.24 3.69 8.10
CA LEU A 122 -4.19 2.71 8.37
C LEU A 122 -2.97 3.40 9.00
N ALA A 123 -2.48 4.47 8.38
CA ALA A 123 -1.34 5.26 8.86
C ALA A 123 -1.60 5.81 10.27
N SER A 124 -2.80 6.32 10.54
CA SER A 124 -3.18 6.80 11.88
C SER A 124 -3.11 5.70 12.92
N LYS A 125 -3.59 4.49 12.61
CA LYS A 125 -3.51 3.33 13.51
C LYS A 125 -2.08 2.83 13.67
N ALA A 126 -1.32 2.82 12.57
CA ALA A 126 0.07 2.36 12.57
C ALA A 126 0.97 3.26 13.41
N THR A 127 0.85 4.57 13.27
CA THR A 127 1.72 5.56 13.91
C THR A 127 1.17 6.10 15.22
N GLY A 128 -0.14 5.94 15.46
CA GLY A 128 -0.87 6.63 16.51
C GLY A 128 -1.15 8.10 16.20
N TYR A 129 -0.60 8.67 15.13
CA TYR A 129 -0.80 10.07 14.75
C TYR A 129 -2.22 10.29 14.22
N PRO A 130 -3.05 11.15 14.87
CA PRO A 130 -4.48 11.26 14.55
C PRO A 130 -4.72 12.15 13.33
N ILE A 131 -4.44 11.65 12.12
CA ILE A 131 -4.48 12.40 10.85
C ILE A 131 -5.80 13.16 10.68
N ALA A 132 -6.95 12.51 10.86
CA ALA A 132 -8.25 13.15 10.68
C ALA A 132 -8.48 14.30 11.66
N LYS A 133 -8.10 14.13 12.94
CA LYS A 133 -8.22 15.17 13.96
C LYS A 133 -7.31 16.37 13.66
N VAL A 134 -6.06 16.12 13.26
CA VAL A 134 -5.11 17.18 12.90
C VAL A 134 -5.56 17.89 11.64
N THR A 135 -5.99 17.16 10.59
CA THR A 135 -6.58 17.75 9.36
C THR A 135 -7.77 18.67 9.69
N THR A 136 -8.66 18.23 10.59
CA THR A 136 -9.79 19.07 11.00
C THR A 136 -9.35 20.35 11.70
N LYS A 137 -8.33 20.28 12.57
CA LYS A 137 -7.78 21.49 13.22
C LYS A 137 -7.10 22.44 12.22
N ILE A 138 -6.37 21.89 11.23
CA ILE A 138 -5.81 22.71 10.14
C ILE A 138 -6.91 23.42 9.38
N ALA A 139 -8.00 22.74 9.03
CA ALA A 139 -9.16 23.35 8.37
C ALA A 139 -9.85 24.46 9.20
N LEU A 140 -9.66 24.45 10.51
CA LEU A 140 -10.11 25.50 11.43
C LEU A 140 -9.09 26.65 11.58
N GLY A 141 -7.95 26.59 10.87
CA GLY A 141 -6.93 27.63 10.85
C GLY A 141 -5.78 27.43 11.84
N TYR A 142 -5.70 26.30 12.52
CA TYR A 142 -4.53 25.97 13.36
C TYR A 142 -3.35 25.53 12.50
N THR A 143 -2.14 25.78 12.98
CA THR A 143 -0.90 25.32 12.36
C THR A 143 -0.37 24.06 13.07
N LEU A 144 0.48 23.28 12.41
CA LEU A 144 1.02 22.04 12.96
C LEU A 144 1.82 22.26 14.24
N ASP A 145 2.48 23.39 14.39
CA ASP A 145 3.22 23.78 15.60
C ASP A 145 2.31 24.21 16.76
N GLU A 146 1.10 24.73 16.48
CA GLU A 146 0.08 25.06 17.49
C GLU A 146 -0.71 23.83 17.96
N ILE A 147 -0.83 22.81 17.11
CA ILE A 147 -1.58 21.60 17.43
C ILE A 147 -0.73 20.70 18.35
N LYS A 148 -1.25 20.45 19.55
CA LYS A 148 -0.61 19.54 20.50
C LYS A 148 -0.66 18.11 19.98
N ASN A 149 0.46 17.39 20.10
CA ASN A 149 0.51 15.96 19.81
C ASN A 149 -0.18 15.19 20.93
N ASP A 150 -1.28 14.53 20.60
CA ASP A 150 -2.10 13.80 21.59
C ASP A 150 -1.39 12.55 22.16
N ILE A 151 -0.42 11.99 21.43
CA ILE A 151 0.30 10.77 21.85
C ILE A 151 1.32 11.13 22.93
N THR A 152 2.18 12.10 22.64
CA THR A 152 3.25 12.50 23.56
C THR A 152 2.75 13.42 24.66
N GLY A 153 1.68 14.17 24.40
CA GLY A 153 1.13 15.18 25.30
C GLY A 153 2.07 16.38 25.55
N LYS A 154 3.28 16.37 24.99
CA LYS A 154 4.34 17.35 25.23
C LYS A 154 4.84 18.04 23.97
N THR A 155 4.81 17.35 22.82
CA THR A 155 5.28 17.88 21.54
C THR A 155 4.11 18.42 20.71
N CYS A 156 4.40 19.06 19.59
CA CYS A 156 3.40 19.51 18.64
C CYS A 156 3.22 18.51 17.48
N ALA A 157 2.24 18.74 16.63
CA ALA A 157 1.93 17.89 15.49
C ALA A 157 2.97 18.00 14.35
N CYS A 158 3.97 18.87 14.45
CA CYS A 158 5.08 18.97 13.49
C CYS A 158 6.08 17.80 13.56
N PHE A 159 6.05 16.99 14.61
CA PHE A 159 7.00 15.90 14.77
C PHE A 159 6.54 14.67 13.98
N GLU A 160 7.37 14.24 13.04
CA GLU A 160 7.13 13.03 12.26
C GLU A 160 7.18 11.78 13.16
N PRO A 161 6.19 10.89 13.07
CA PRO A 161 6.24 9.62 13.79
C PRO A 161 7.39 8.74 13.30
N THR A 162 7.98 7.98 14.21
CA THR A 162 8.99 6.96 13.92
C THR A 162 8.50 5.63 14.45
N LEU A 163 8.53 4.59 13.60
CA LEU A 163 8.09 3.24 13.95
C LEU A 163 9.30 2.34 14.23
N ASP A 164 9.29 1.68 15.37
CA ASP A 164 10.25 0.64 15.77
C ASP A 164 9.61 -0.78 15.76
N TYR A 165 8.48 -0.91 15.10
CA TYR A 165 7.72 -2.13 14.87
C TYR A 165 7.20 -2.18 13.44
N VAL A 166 6.72 -3.33 13.02
CA VAL A 166 6.17 -3.54 11.69
C VAL A 166 4.66 -3.66 11.75
N VAL A 167 3.99 -2.94 10.87
CA VAL A 167 2.54 -3.00 10.69
C VAL A 167 2.24 -3.62 9.33
N VAL A 168 1.37 -4.62 9.30
CA VAL A 168 0.91 -5.25 8.06
C VAL A 168 -0.60 -5.09 7.93
N LYS A 169 -1.04 -4.60 6.77
CA LYS A 169 -2.43 -4.64 6.31
C LYS A 169 -2.61 -5.84 5.40
N LEU A 170 -3.57 -6.71 5.71
CA LEU A 170 -3.98 -7.82 4.85
C LEU A 170 -5.41 -7.58 4.36
N PRO A 171 -5.66 -7.49 3.05
CA PRO A 171 -7.00 -7.33 2.49
C PRO A 171 -7.88 -8.56 2.73
N LYS A 172 -9.19 -8.36 2.76
CA LYS A 172 -10.19 -9.42 2.74
C LYS A 172 -11.13 -9.22 1.55
N TRP A 173 -11.22 -10.24 0.72
CA TRP A 173 -12.06 -10.24 -0.47
C TRP A 173 -13.36 -11.02 -0.22
N PRO A 174 -14.49 -10.60 -0.79
CA PRO A 174 -15.78 -11.22 -0.58
C PRO A 174 -16.06 -12.39 -1.54
N PHE A 175 -15.02 -13.13 -1.98
CA PHE A 175 -15.16 -14.21 -2.95
C PHE A 175 -15.86 -15.45 -2.39
N ASP A 176 -15.97 -15.56 -1.07
CA ASP A 176 -16.82 -16.53 -0.39
C ASP A 176 -18.32 -16.26 -0.62
N LYS A 177 -18.68 -14.99 -0.80
CA LYS A 177 -20.06 -14.55 -1.07
C LYS A 177 -20.36 -14.43 -2.56
N PHE A 178 -19.38 -14.04 -3.35
CA PHE A 178 -19.50 -13.82 -4.79
C PHE A 178 -18.73 -14.90 -5.57
N VAL A 179 -19.23 -16.12 -5.52
CA VAL A 179 -18.55 -17.32 -6.05
C VAL A 179 -18.28 -17.28 -7.57
N ASN A 180 -19.03 -16.49 -8.32
CA ASN A 180 -18.87 -16.29 -9.76
C ASN A 180 -17.97 -15.08 -10.12
N ALA A 181 -17.48 -14.34 -9.14
CA ALA A 181 -16.60 -13.21 -9.38
C ALA A 181 -15.19 -13.70 -9.78
N SER A 182 -14.57 -12.99 -10.73
CA SER A 182 -13.16 -13.23 -11.05
C SER A 182 -12.27 -12.93 -9.85
N ARG A 183 -11.47 -13.90 -9.43
CA ARG A 183 -10.50 -13.77 -8.34
C ARG A 183 -9.21 -13.05 -8.75
N LYS A 184 -9.00 -12.82 -10.05
CA LYS A 184 -7.82 -12.12 -10.55
C LYS A 184 -7.83 -10.68 -10.04
N LEU A 185 -6.77 -10.28 -9.37
CA LEU A 185 -6.53 -8.93 -8.91
C LEU A 185 -5.94 -8.07 -10.04
N GLY A 186 -6.15 -6.78 -9.97
CA GLY A 186 -5.69 -5.83 -10.98
C GLY A 186 -5.86 -4.40 -10.47
N THR A 187 -5.94 -3.45 -11.38
CA THR A 187 -6.07 -2.02 -11.05
C THR A 187 -7.44 -1.63 -10.50
N GLN A 188 -8.44 -2.51 -10.60
CA GLN A 188 -9.77 -2.31 -10.03
C GLN A 188 -9.88 -2.99 -8.68
N MET A 189 -10.16 -2.21 -7.63
CA MET A 189 -10.29 -2.71 -6.26
C MET A 189 -11.46 -3.69 -6.09
N LYS A 190 -11.21 -4.83 -5.44
CA LYS A 190 -12.19 -5.89 -5.15
C LYS A 190 -12.34 -6.18 -3.65
N ALA A 191 -11.35 -5.83 -2.84
CA ALA A 191 -11.40 -6.02 -1.38
C ALA A 191 -12.52 -5.18 -0.76
N THR A 192 -13.24 -5.76 0.20
CA THR A 192 -14.31 -5.10 0.97
C THR A 192 -13.98 -4.93 2.43
N GLY A 193 -12.89 -5.53 2.90
CA GLY A 193 -12.42 -5.46 4.27
C GLY A 193 -10.90 -5.56 4.32
N GLU A 194 -10.36 -5.33 5.50
CA GLU A 194 -8.94 -5.42 5.77
C GLU A 194 -8.67 -5.71 7.24
N VAL A 195 -7.55 -6.33 7.52
CA VAL A 195 -7.01 -6.55 8.86
C VAL A 195 -5.69 -5.82 8.99
N MET A 196 -5.48 -5.18 10.11
CA MET A 196 -4.20 -4.61 10.48
C MET A 196 -3.59 -5.40 11.64
N SER A 197 -2.32 -5.75 11.52
CA SER A 197 -1.55 -6.39 12.57
C SER A 197 -0.29 -5.58 12.88
N ILE A 198 0.17 -5.65 14.13
CA ILE A 198 1.39 -5.00 14.62
C ILE A 198 2.24 -6.06 15.28
N ALA A 199 3.54 -6.11 14.96
CA ALA A 199 4.50 -7.03 15.56
C ALA A 199 5.94 -6.47 15.44
N PRO A 200 6.92 -7.03 16.17
CA PRO A 200 8.32 -6.60 16.07
C PRO A 200 8.98 -6.87 14.73
N SER A 201 8.50 -7.85 13.94
CA SER A 201 9.04 -8.18 12.62
C SER A 201 7.92 -8.41 11.60
N PHE A 202 8.29 -8.37 10.30
CA PHE A 202 7.35 -8.63 9.21
C PHE A 202 6.73 -10.01 9.29
N GLU A 203 7.53 -11.05 9.53
CA GLU A 203 7.07 -12.45 9.60
C GLU A 203 6.02 -12.64 10.70
N GLN A 204 6.25 -12.02 11.85
CA GLN A 204 5.28 -12.06 12.94
C GLN A 204 4.01 -11.27 12.61
N ALA A 205 4.15 -10.12 11.97
CA ALA A 205 3.03 -9.27 11.58
C ALA A 205 2.15 -9.95 10.53
N ILE A 206 2.74 -10.54 9.46
CA ILE A 206 1.97 -11.23 8.42
C ILE A 206 1.24 -12.46 8.98
N MET A 207 1.89 -13.24 9.84
CA MET A 207 1.26 -14.40 10.49
C MET A 207 0.09 -14.00 11.40
N LYS A 208 0.24 -12.88 12.11
CA LYS A 208 -0.83 -12.31 12.94
C LYS A 208 -1.99 -11.78 12.08
N ALA A 209 -1.69 -11.15 10.93
CA ALA A 209 -2.68 -10.66 9.99
C ALA A 209 -3.52 -11.82 9.41
N VAL A 210 -2.87 -12.92 9.00
CA VAL A 210 -3.55 -14.11 8.47
C VAL A 210 -4.55 -14.68 9.48
N ARG A 211 -4.15 -14.81 10.75
CA ARG A 211 -5.08 -15.27 11.80
C ARG A 211 -6.23 -14.29 12.03
N GLY A 212 -5.95 -13.00 12.01
CA GLY A 212 -6.96 -11.95 12.21
C GLY A 212 -7.92 -11.78 11.03
N ALA A 213 -7.57 -12.24 9.82
CA ALA A 213 -8.38 -12.08 8.62
C ALA A 213 -9.66 -12.96 8.62
N GLU A 214 -9.78 -13.90 9.56
CA GLU A 214 -10.95 -14.79 9.67
C GLU A 214 -11.27 -15.54 8.37
N ILE A 215 -10.22 -16.05 7.71
CA ILE A 215 -10.30 -16.82 6.47
C ILE A 215 -10.18 -18.34 6.70
N GLY A 216 -10.30 -18.77 7.97
CA GLY A 216 -10.20 -20.16 8.35
C GLY A 216 -8.76 -20.72 8.33
N LEU A 217 -7.74 -19.84 8.34
CA LEU A 217 -6.33 -20.20 8.32
C LEU A 217 -5.60 -19.59 9.52
N ASP A 218 -4.81 -20.42 10.22
CA ASP A 218 -3.94 -19.97 11.31
C ASP A 218 -2.48 -19.81 10.86
N THR A 219 -2.16 -20.30 9.67
CA THR A 219 -0.82 -20.29 9.08
C THR A 219 -0.89 -20.00 7.59
N LEU A 220 0.27 -19.81 6.95
CA LEU A 220 0.37 -19.67 5.50
C LEU A 220 0.11 -20.99 4.73
N ASN A 221 -0.10 -22.10 5.43
CA ASN A 221 -0.35 -23.41 4.81
C ASN A 221 -1.83 -23.53 4.39
N ASN A 222 -2.12 -23.28 3.13
CA ASN A 222 -3.47 -23.35 2.58
C ASN A 222 -3.72 -24.71 1.90
N LYS A 223 -4.62 -25.51 2.45
CA LYS A 223 -4.97 -26.84 1.92
C LYS A 223 -5.63 -26.78 0.53
N ALA A 224 -6.22 -25.66 0.15
CA ALA A 224 -6.81 -25.50 -1.19
C ALA A 224 -5.76 -25.59 -2.32
N LEU A 225 -4.48 -25.42 -2.00
CA LEU A 225 -3.37 -25.57 -2.95
C LEU A 225 -2.85 -27.00 -3.07
N ASN A 226 -3.40 -27.98 -2.36
CA ASN A 226 -2.95 -29.38 -2.45
C ASN A 226 -3.27 -29.97 -3.84
N GLY A 227 -2.23 -30.52 -4.48
CA GLY A 227 -2.35 -31.10 -5.84
C GLY A 227 -2.39 -30.06 -6.96
N VAL A 228 -2.21 -28.77 -6.66
CA VAL A 228 -2.09 -27.70 -7.66
C VAL A 228 -0.66 -27.65 -8.17
N ASP A 229 -0.48 -27.49 -9.47
CA ASP A 229 0.83 -27.15 -10.05
C ASP A 229 1.21 -25.73 -9.58
N ILE A 230 2.13 -25.70 -8.63
CA ILE A 230 2.44 -24.46 -7.92
C ILE A 230 3.24 -23.49 -8.79
N LYS A 231 4.09 -23.98 -9.71
CA LYS A 231 4.82 -23.12 -10.62
C LYS A 231 3.88 -22.41 -11.61
N GLN A 232 2.93 -23.15 -12.15
CA GLN A 232 1.89 -22.54 -12.99
C GLN A 232 1.02 -21.56 -12.20
N LYS A 233 0.69 -21.89 -10.94
CA LYS A 233 -0.15 -21.07 -10.06
C LYS A 233 0.52 -19.74 -9.64
N LEU A 234 1.85 -19.66 -9.59
CA LEU A 234 2.57 -18.41 -9.30
C LEU A 234 2.28 -17.29 -10.31
N HIS A 235 1.93 -17.64 -11.56
CA HIS A 235 1.54 -16.67 -12.58
C HIS A 235 0.15 -16.05 -12.32
N ASP A 236 -0.64 -16.63 -11.42
CA ASP A 236 -1.96 -16.09 -11.09
C ASP A 236 -1.83 -14.97 -10.03
N GLN A 237 -2.24 -13.79 -10.41
CA GLN A 237 -2.32 -12.62 -9.54
C GLN A 237 -3.70 -12.60 -8.89
N ASP A 238 -3.86 -13.36 -7.78
CA ASP A 238 -5.15 -13.55 -7.10
C ASP A 238 -5.04 -13.41 -5.58
N ASP A 239 -6.17 -13.53 -4.89
CA ASP A 239 -6.32 -13.38 -3.45
C ASP A 239 -5.60 -14.45 -2.60
N ILE A 240 -5.14 -15.55 -3.21
CA ILE A 240 -4.36 -16.59 -2.52
C ILE A 240 -2.88 -16.56 -2.85
N ARG A 241 -2.40 -15.53 -3.55
CA ARG A 241 -1.01 -15.39 -4.01
C ARG A 241 0.01 -15.54 -2.87
N LEU A 242 -0.24 -14.92 -1.71
CA LEU A 242 0.62 -15.08 -0.52
C LEU A 242 0.84 -16.54 -0.15
N PHE A 243 -0.23 -17.33 -0.12
CA PHE A 243 -0.19 -18.77 0.21
C PHE A 243 0.47 -19.59 -0.88
N THR A 244 0.32 -19.16 -2.14
CA THR A 244 0.98 -19.77 -3.30
C THR A 244 2.49 -19.58 -3.23
N VAL A 245 2.97 -18.37 -2.93
CA VAL A 245 4.39 -18.07 -2.71
C VAL A 245 4.96 -18.92 -1.57
N PHE A 246 4.28 -18.97 -0.43
CA PHE A 246 4.71 -19.79 0.70
C PHE A 246 4.81 -21.28 0.33
N LYS A 247 3.85 -21.80 -0.41
CA LYS A 247 3.88 -23.20 -0.84
C LYS A 247 4.99 -23.45 -1.85
N ALA A 248 5.24 -22.53 -2.78
CA ALA A 248 6.33 -22.63 -3.74
C ALA A 248 7.70 -22.72 -3.03
N LEU A 249 7.95 -21.90 -2.02
CA LEU A 249 9.15 -22.00 -1.19
C LEU A 249 9.27 -23.35 -0.49
N LYS A 250 8.18 -23.88 0.04
CA LYS A 250 8.17 -25.22 0.68
C LYS A 250 8.43 -26.37 -0.31
N GLU A 251 8.06 -26.21 -1.56
CA GLU A 251 8.31 -27.18 -2.64
C GLU A 251 9.69 -27.00 -3.28
N GLY A 252 10.49 -26.02 -2.81
CA GLY A 252 11.88 -25.83 -3.23
C GLY A 252 12.03 -24.93 -4.46
N VAL A 253 11.00 -24.19 -4.86
CA VAL A 253 11.13 -23.13 -5.87
C VAL A 253 12.02 -22.02 -5.29
N SER A 254 13.02 -21.58 -6.05
CA SER A 254 13.96 -20.57 -5.57
C SER A 254 13.31 -19.20 -5.42
N ILE A 255 13.84 -18.38 -4.52
CA ILE A 255 13.40 -16.98 -4.32
C ILE A 255 13.51 -16.20 -5.64
N ALA A 256 14.62 -16.34 -6.34
CA ALA A 256 14.84 -15.68 -7.64
C ALA A 256 13.79 -16.09 -8.69
N GLU A 257 13.43 -17.38 -8.79
CA GLU A 257 12.40 -17.84 -9.71
C GLU A 257 11.00 -17.28 -9.32
N ILE A 258 10.70 -17.22 -8.02
CA ILE A 258 9.46 -16.60 -7.53
C ILE A 258 9.43 -15.11 -7.87
N HIS A 259 10.53 -14.40 -7.64
CA HIS A 259 10.66 -12.99 -8.00
C HIS A 259 10.48 -12.76 -9.50
N GLU A 260 11.15 -13.55 -10.35
CA GLU A 260 11.02 -13.43 -11.81
C GLU A 260 9.56 -13.59 -12.29
N ILE A 261 8.81 -14.49 -11.69
CA ILE A 261 7.41 -14.74 -12.06
C ILE A 261 6.48 -13.68 -11.48
N THR A 262 6.68 -13.30 -10.23
CA THR A 262 5.69 -12.50 -9.47
C THR A 262 6.04 -11.02 -9.39
N MET A 263 7.30 -10.67 -9.62
CA MET A 263 7.89 -9.35 -9.39
C MET A 263 7.77 -8.86 -7.92
N ILE A 264 7.41 -9.74 -7.00
CA ILE A 264 7.47 -9.45 -5.55
C ILE A 264 8.95 -9.34 -5.17
N ASP A 265 9.30 -8.33 -4.37
CA ASP A 265 10.69 -8.14 -3.92
C ASP A 265 11.17 -9.37 -3.14
N GLU A 266 12.41 -9.79 -3.41
CA GLU A 266 13.01 -11.00 -2.80
C GLU A 266 13.09 -10.93 -1.27
N TRP A 267 13.03 -9.74 -0.71
CA TRP A 267 13.08 -9.52 0.72
C TRP A 267 11.83 -10.10 1.43
N PHE A 268 10.65 -10.00 0.81
CA PHE A 268 9.40 -10.50 1.37
C PHE A 268 9.32 -12.03 1.38
#